data_abe7e93ba2343b26b95fd1893f90424e
#
_entry.id   abe7e93ba2343b26b95fd1893f90424e
#
_cell.length_a   1.000
_cell.length_b   1.000
_cell.length_c   1.000
_cell.angle_alpha   90.00
_cell.angle_beta   90.00
_cell.angle_gamma   90.00
#
_symmetry.space_group_name_H-M   'P 1'
#
loop_
_entity.id
_entity.type
_entity.pdbx_description
1 polymer ?
#
loop_
_entity_poly.entity_id
_entity_poly.type
_entity_poly.pdbx_seq_one_letter_code
_entity_poly.pdbx_strand_id
1 'polypeptide(L)'
;MVRAADLEDPDKKAFLDKYLRGWAMGLEFGYLNPRAAVEAVFEQFPTLATNIGPELGTTSILQQIAVFRGDMSKRKGWGDHDMAAWQTFFDEIYKLKQVSNPIKAEDVCTNDCIGPANDFDHDKVKADAEGYKLSDAFAKIDVEDVKAHLYDQAVPG
;
A
#
# COMPACT_ATOMS: atom_id res chain seq x y z
N MET A 1 -10.67 -7.69 0.80
CA MET A 1 -11.56 -8.45 1.73
C MET A 1 -11.65 -9.89 1.27
N VAL A 2 -11.65 -10.82 2.22
CA VAL A 2 -11.84 -12.26 2.02
C VAL A 2 -12.94 -12.75 2.96
N ARG A 3 -13.51 -13.93 2.69
CA ARG A 3 -14.46 -14.54 3.63
C ARG A 3 -13.70 -15.17 4.79
N ALA A 4 -14.27 -15.15 6.00
CA ALA A 4 -13.66 -15.77 7.18
C ALA A 4 -13.31 -17.26 6.94
N ALA A 5 -14.22 -18.01 6.30
CA ALA A 5 -13.97 -19.40 5.94
C ALA A 5 -12.78 -19.63 4.98
N ASP A 6 -12.35 -18.62 4.22
CA ASP A 6 -11.17 -18.75 3.35
C ASP A 6 -9.86 -18.65 4.16
N LEU A 7 -9.91 -18.08 5.37
CA LEU A 7 -8.76 -18.03 6.28
C LEU A 7 -8.58 -19.34 7.07
N GLU A 8 -9.66 -20.13 7.20
CA GLU A 8 -9.64 -21.45 7.84
C GLU A 8 -9.19 -22.57 6.90
N ASP A 9 -9.26 -22.33 5.58
CA ASP A 9 -8.81 -23.25 4.54
C ASP A 9 -7.30 -23.08 4.30
N PRO A 10 -6.46 -24.11 4.60
CA PRO A 10 -5.01 -24.00 4.51
C PRO A 10 -4.49 -23.61 3.12
N ASP A 11 -5.12 -24.12 2.06
CA ASP A 11 -4.67 -23.87 0.68
C ASP A 11 -5.00 -22.43 0.27
N LYS A 12 -6.17 -21.93 0.65
CA LYS A 12 -6.56 -20.55 0.39
C LYS A 12 -5.73 -19.57 1.22
N LYS A 13 -5.50 -19.90 2.49
CA LYS A 13 -4.61 -19.10 3.34
C LYS A 13 -3.21 -19.01 2.76
N ALA A 14 -2.63 -20.12 2.32
CA ALA A 14 -1.32 -20.13 1.68
C ALA A 14 -1.29 -19.32 0.37
N PHE A 15 -2.37 -19.30 -0.40
CA PHE A 15 -2.51 -18.43 -1.56
C PHE A 15 -2.56 -16.95 -1.15
N LEU A 16 -3.35 -16.61 -0.13
CA LEU A 16 -3.46 -15.24 0.39
C LEU A 16 -2.11 -14.73 0.92
N ASP A 17 -1.38 -15.55 1.66
CA ASP A 17 -0.05 -15.21 2.17
C ASP A 17 0.92 -14.87 1.03
N LYS A 18 0.92 -15.65 -0.06
CA LYS A 18 1.73 -15.37 -1.25
C LYS A 18 1.29 -14.11 -1.99
N TYR A 19 -0.01 -13.92 -2.15
CA TYR A 19 -0.58 -12.73 -2.79
C TYR A 19 -0.22 -11.46 -2.02
N LEU A 20 -0.41 -11.47 -0.70
CA LEU A 20 -0.09 -10.34 0.16
C LEU A 20 1.42 -10.07 0.24
N ARG A 21 2.26 -11.13 0.13
CA ARG A 21 3.71 -10.96 0.01
C ARG A 21 4.09 -10.18 -1.26
N GLY A 22 3.52 -10.54 -2.40
CA GLY A 22 3.73 -9.78 -3.64
C GLY A 22 3.31 -8.31 -3.50
N TRP A 23 2.20 -8.07 -2.77
CA TRP A 23 1.71 -6.73 -2.50
C TRP A 23 2.66 -5.94 -1.59
N ALA A 24 3.15 -6.55 -0.51
CA ALA A 24 4.11 -5.94 0.41
C ALA A 24 5.45 -5.60 -0.29
N MET A 25 5.96 -6.53 -1.12
CA MET A 25 7.14 -6.27 -1.96
C MET A 25 6.94 -5.08 -2.90
N GLY A 26 5.77 -5.00 -3.55
CA GLY A 26 5.44 -3.88 -4.44
C GLY A 26 5.35 -2.53 -3.71
N LEU A 27 4.78 -2.52 -2.51
CA LEU A 27 4.74 -1.31 -1.67
C LEU A 27 6.14 -0.88 -1.22
N GLU A 28 6.99 -1.83 -0.83
CA GLU A 28 8.36 -1.54 -0.44
C GLU A 28 9.19 -1.03 -1.62
N PHE A 29 9.09 -1.68 -2.77
CA PHE A 29 9.73 -1.23 -4.01
C PHE A 29 9.32 0.21 -4.36
N GLY A 30 8.01 0.49 -4.32
CA GLY A 30 7.47 1.82 -4.61
C GLY A 30 7.89 2.88 -3.57
N TYR A 31 8.06 2.51 -2.32
CA TYR A 31 8.61 3.38 -1.29
C TYR A 31 10.07 3.74 -1.56
N LEU A 32 10.86 2.76 -1.99
CA LEU A 32 12.29 2.92 -2.28
C LEU A 32 12.53 3.67 -3.59
N ASN A 33 11.73 3.40 -4.63
CA ASN A 33 11.83 4.08 -5.92
C ASN A 33 10.43 4.32 -6.54
N PRO A 34 9.74 5.40 -6.17
CA PRO A 34 8.38 5.67 -6.64
C PRO A 34 8.31 5.87 -8.16
N ARG A 35 9.34 6.44 -8.78
CA ARG A 35 9.41 6.60 -10.24
C ARG A 35 9.45 5.27 -10.97
N ALA A 36 10.29 4.36 -10.49
CA ALA A 36 10.39 3.00 -11.06
C ALA A 36 9.09 2.21 -10.92
N ALA A 37 8.42 2.34 -9.77
CA ALA A 37 7.14 1.67 -9.54
C ALA A 37 6.06 2.15 -10.52
N VAL A 38 5.96 3.46 -10.76
CA VAL A 38 4.99 4.02 -11.71
C VAL A 38 5.36 3.64 -13.14
N GLU A 39 6.62 3.70 -13.51
CA GLU A 39 7.07 3.31 -14.85
C GLU A 39 6.74 1.85 -15.14
N ALA A 40 7.03 0.93 -14.23
CA ALA A 40 6.68 -0.48 -14.36
C ALA A 40 5.15 -0.70 -14.49
N VAL A 41 4.33 0.08 -13.77
CA VAL A 41 2.87 0.05 -13.92
C VAL A 41 2.44 0.57 -15.29
N PHE A 42 3.07 1.62 -15.80
CA PHE A 42 2.73 2.20 -17.10
C PHE A 42 3.14 1.28 -18.27
N GLU A 43 4.22 0.51 -18.12
CA GLU A 43 4.60 -0.52 -19.09
C GLU A 43 3.52 -1.63 -19.18
N GLN A 44 2.94 -2.03 -18.04
CA GLN A 44 1.87 -3.03 -18.00
C GLN A 44 0.51 -2.47 -18.44
N PHE A 45 0.26 -1.19 -18.18
CA PHE A 45 -1.02 -0.53 -18.44
C PHE A 45 -0.83 0.78 -19.22
N PRO A 46 -0.50 0.71 -20.54
CA PRO A 46 -0.19 1.89 -21.36
C PRO A 46 -1.27 2.97 -21.39
N THR A 47 -2.54 2.56 -21.21
CA THR A 47 -3.66 3.52 -21.14
C THR A 47 -3.56 4.44 -19.93
N LEU A 48 -3.04 3.94 -18.80
CA LEU A 48 -2.78 4.79 -17.62
C LEU A 48 -1.68 5.82 -17.93
N ALA A 49 -0.62 5.40 -18.60
CA ALA A 49 0.47 6.29 -19.01
C ALA A 49 -0.04 7.48 -19.84
N THR A 50 -0.95 7.21 -20.78
CA THR A 50 -1.54 8.25 -21.64
C THR A 50 -2.42 9.23 -20.85
N ASN A 51 -3.18 8.73 -19.86
CA ASN A 51 -4.17 9.54 -19.15
C ASN A 51 -3.59 10.30 -17.95
N ILE A 52 -2.59 9.75 -17.28
CA ILE A 52 -2.06 10.28 -16.02
C ILE A 52 -0.73 10.99 -16.22
N GLY A 53 0.17 10.39 -16.98
CA GLY A 53 1.55 10.87 -17.17
C GLY A 53 2.46 10.60 -15.96
N PRO A 54 3.79 10.69 -16.16
CA PRO A 54 4.79 10.29 -15.18
C PRO A 54 4.75 11.08 -13.87
N GLU A 55 4.59 12.40 -13.94
CA GLU A 55 4.63 13.29 -12.79
C GLU A 55 3.45 13.07 -11.84
N LEU A 56 2.22 13.07 -12.38
CA LEU A 56 1.02 12.81 -11.58
C LEU A 56 0.99 11.37 -11.07
N GLY A 57 1.48 10.40 -11.85
CA GLY A 57 1.66 9.02 -11.40
C GLY A 57 2.60 8.93 -10.20
N THR A 58 3.74 9.62 -10.25
CA THR A 58 4.72 9.66 -9.14
C THR A 58 4.12 10.33 -7.90
N THR A 59 3.38 11.43 -8.07
CA THR A 59 2.65 12.08 -6.97
C THR A 59 1.64 11.12 -6.33
N SER A 60 0.86 10.44 -7.15
CA SER A 60 -0.19 9.51 -6.68
C SER A 60 0.38 8.34 -5.90
N ILE A 61 1.48 7.73 -6.34
CA ILE A 61 2.10 6.61 -5.63
C ILE A 61 2.73 7.08 -4.30
N LEU A 62 3.31 8.26 -4.26
CA LEU A 62 3.86 8.82 -3.03
C LEU A 62 2.77 9.08 -1.98
N GLN A 63 1.62 9.64 -2.38
CA GLN A 63 0.47 9.82 -1.49
C GLN A 63 -0.05 8.48 -0.97
N GLN A 64 -0.21 7.51 -1.85
CA GLN A 64 -0.69 6.17 -1.48
C GLN A 64 0.25 5.47 -0.51
N ILE A 65 1.56 5.50 -0.78
CA ILE A 65 2.56 4.87 0.08
C ILE A 65 2.63 5.57 1.44
N ALA A 66 2.52 6.89 1.51
CA ALA A 66 2.49 7.63 2.78
C ALA A 66 1.34 7.13 3.69
N VAL A 67 0.16 6.87 3.11
CA VAL A 67 -0.99 6.33 3.85
C VAL A 67 -0.75 4.87 4.28
N PHE A 68 -0.29 4.01 3.37
CA PHE A 68 -0.10 2.59 3.67
C PHE A 68 1.07 2.33 4.62
N ARG A 69 2.15 3.11 4.49
CA ARG A 69 3.34 2.96 5.30
C ARG A 69 3.09 3.34 6.76
N GLY A 70 2.53 4.50 7.00
CA GLY A 70 2.40 5.07 8.34
C GLY A 70 3.74 5.07 9.10
N ASP A 71 3.67 4.89 10.42
CA ASP A 71 4.85 4.76 11.29
C ASP A 71 5.27 3.28 11.40
N MET A 72 6.22 2.86 10.58
CA MET A 72 6.72 1.48 10.57
C MET A 72 7.39 1.04 11.87
N SER A 73 7.80 1.98 12.74
CA SER A 73 8.35 1.62 14.06
C SER A 73 7.28 1.01 15.00
N LYS A 74 6.01 1.22 14.68
CA LYS A 74 4.84 0.73 15.42
C LYS A 74 4.14 -0.43 14.75
N ARG A 75 4.63 -0.89 13.60
CA ARG A 75 4.00 -1.91 12.77
C ARG A 75 4.89 -3.13 12.63
N LYS A 76 4.28 -4.30 12.50
CA LYS A 76 4.98 -5.57 12.25
C LYS A 76 5.39 -5.74 10.78
N GLY A 77 4.94 -4.86 9.90
CA GLY A 77 5.23 -4.91 8.48
C GLY A 77 4.18 -4.18 7.64
N TRP A 78 4.32 -4.27 6.35
CA TRP A 78 3.34 -3.76 5.39
C TRP A 78 1.99 -4.44 5.58
N GLY A 79 0.94 -3.64 5.66
CA GLY A 79 -0.44 -4.13 5.82
C GLY A 79 -0.88 -4.38 7.26
N ASP A 80 0.00 -4.21 8.26
CA ASP A 80 -0.35 -4.41 9.69
C ASP A 80 -1.47 -3.45 10.11
N HIS A 81 -2.52 -4.02 10.68
CA HIS A 81 -3.66 -3.27 11.19
C HIS A 81 -3.42 -2.84 12.63
N ASP A 82 -3.59 -1.55 12.90
CA ASP A 82 -3.76 -1.05 14.27
C ASP A 82 -5.17 -1.41 14.74
N MET A 83 -5.28 -2.52 15.47
CA MET A 83 -6.56 -3.06 15.95
C MET A 83 -7.26 -2.09 16.91
N ALA A 84 -6.51 -1.31 17.70
CA ALA A 84 -7.09 -0.32 18.61
C ALA A 84 -7.69 0.86 17.84
N ALA A 85 -7.01 1.34 16.80
CA ALA A 85 -7.53 2.37 15.91
C ALA A 85 -8.77 1.89 15.15
N TRP A 86 -8.79 0.63 14.67
CA TRP A 86 -9.98 0.05 14.05
C TRP A 86 -11.15 -0.04 15.03
N GLN A 87 -10.91 -0.48 16.29
CA GLN A 87 -11.97 -0.51 17.29
C GLN A 87 -12.54 0.89 17.56
N THR A 88 -11.67 1.89 17.71
CA THR A 88 -12.10 3.28 17.88
C THR A 88 -12.97 3.74 16.74
N PHE A 89 -12.58 3.43 15.48
CA PHE A 89 -13.38 3.76 14.30
C PHE A 89 -14.77 3.09 14.34
N PHE A 90 -14.84 1.79 14.66
CA PHE A 90 -16.11 1.06 14.74
C PHE A 90 -17.01 1.58 15.85
N ASP A 91 -16.46 1.95 17.00
CA ASP A 91 -17.20 2.53 18.12
C ASP A 91 -17.80 3.89 17.72
N GLU A 92 -17.06 4.73 17.01
CA GLU A 92 -17.55 6.04 16.55
C GLU A 92 -18.65 5.92 15.48
N ILE A 93 -18.51 5.03 14.49
CA ILE A 93 -19.58 4.86 13.48
C ILE A 93 -20.85 4.24 14.07
N TYR A 94 -20.72 3.40 15.12
CA TYR A 94 -21.85 2.89 15.87
C TYR A 94 -22.55 4.01 16.69
N LYS A 95 -21.78 4.82 17.39
CA LYS A 95 -22.27 5.99 18.15
C LYS A 95 -22.98 6.99 17.25
N LEU A 96 -22.46 7.20 16.05
CA LEU A 96 -23.07 8.07 15.01
C LEU A 96 -24.25 7.41 14.28
N LYS A 97 -24.66 6.20 14.68
CA LYS A 97 -25.76 5.41 14.09
C LYS A 97 -25.58 5.13 12.58
N GLN A 98 -24.33 5.08 12.11
CA GLN A 98 -24.01 4.69 10.74
C GLN A 98 -24.09 3.16 10.54
N VAL A 99 -24.00 2.40 11.61
CA VAL A 99 -24.24 0.96 11.65
C VAL A 99 -25.27 0.63 12.74
N SER A 100 -26.04 -0.44 12.52
CA SER A 100 -27.14 -0.83 13.42
C SER A 100 -26.68 -1.56 14.68
N ASN A 101 -25.52 -2.24 14.61
CA ASN A 101 -24.97 -3.03 15.69
C ASN A 101 -23.51 -2.66 15.95
N PRO A 102 -23.01 -2.82 17.20
CA PRO A 102 -21.59 -2.65 17.47
C PRO A 102 -20.77 -3.71 16.72
N ILE A 103 -19.60 -3.30 16.25
CA ILE A 103 -18.66 -4.17 15.51
C ILE A 103 -17.38 -4.28 16.34
N LYS A 104 -16.90 -5.50 16.56
CA LYS A 104 -15.58 -5.72 17.14
C LYS A 104 -14.55 -5.79 16.02
N ALA A 105 -13.43 -5.09 16.20
CA ALA A 105 -12.35 -5.10 15.20
C ALA A 105 -11.84 -6.52 14.93
N GLU A 106 -11.74 -7.37 15.96
CA GLU A 106 -11.29 -8.76 15.86
C GLU A 106 -12.20 -9.66 15.01
N ASP A 107 -13.49 -9.29 14.85
CA ASP A 107 -14.46 -10.06 14.03
C ASP A 107 -14.34 -9.75 12.53
N VAL A 108 -13.69 -8.64 12.15
CA VAL A 108 -13.66 -8.14 10.76
C VAL A 108 -12.25 -7.83 10.24
N CYS A 109 -11.27 -7.76 11.12
CA CYS A 109 -9.86 -7.54 10.77
C CYS A 109 -8.98 -8.64 11.38
N THR A 110 -7.92 -9.03 10.68
CA THR A 110 -6.90 -9.94 11.21
C THR A 110 -5.51 -9.55 10.73
N ASN A 111 -4.51 -9.79 11.56
CA ASN A 111 -3.09 -9.63 11.25
C ASN A 111 -2.37 -10.98 11.02
N ASP A 112 -3.11 -12.08 10.88
CA ASP A 112 -2.53 -13.43 10.77
C ASP A 112 -1.68 -13.64 9.52
N CYS A 113 -1.95 -12.88 8.46
CA CYS A 113 -1.18 -12.95 7.21
C CYS A 113 0.02 -11.99 7.16
N ILE A 114 0.19 -11.10 8.18
CA ILE A 114 1.22 -10.04 8.11
C ILE A 114 2.63 -10.61 8.20
N GLY A 115 2.89 -11.59 9.08
CA GLY A 115 4.18 -12.26 9.15
C GLY A 115 4.57 -12.90 7.81
N PRO A 116 3.77 -13.85 7.29
CA PRO A 116 4.02 -14.46 5.99
C PRO A 116 4.09 -13.48 4.80
N ALA A 117 3.31 -12.39 4.83
CA ALA A 117 3.32 -11.37 3.79
C ALA A 117 4.60 -10.55 3.77
N ASN A 118 5.27 -10.39 4.91
CA ASN A 118 6.51 -9.61 5.03
C ASN A 118 7.77 -10.51 5.10
N ASP A 119 7.62 -11.82 4.91
CA ASP A 119 8.73 -12.78 4.86
C ASP A 119 9.28 -12.85 3.42
N PHE A 120 10.07 -11.85 3.03
CA PHE A 120 10.77 -11.78 1.74
C PHE A 120 12.15 -11.14 1.89
N ASP A 121 12.96 -11.24 0.85
CA ASP A 121 14.30 -10.64 0.80
C ASP A 121 14.21 -9.12 0.56
N HIS A 122 14.25 -8.35 1.64
CA HIS A 122 14.20 -6.89 1.63
C HIS A 122 15.43 -6.28 0.93
N ASP A 123 16.62 -6.89 1.11
CA ASP A 123 17.85 -6.41 0.47
C ASP A 123 17.77 -6.58 -1.05
N LYS A 124 17.15 -7.67 -1.52
CA LYS A 124 16.90 -7.88 -2.94
C LYS A 124 15.93 -6.84 -3.49
N VAL A 125 14.81 -6.58 -2.81
CA VAL A 125 13.85 -5.56 -3.24
C VAL A 125 14.52 -4.19 -3.32
N LYS A 126 15.37 -3.86 -2.35
CA LYS A 126 16.15 -2.63 -2.34
C LYS A 126 17.12 -2.57 -3.52
N ALA A 127 17.89 -3.62 -3.76
CA ALA A 127 18.82 -3.67 -4.89
C ALA A 127 18.11 -3.54 -6.24
N ASP A 128 16.95 -4.19 -6.39
CA ASP A 128 16.13 -4.10 -7.59
C ASP A 128 15.58 -2.67 -7.80
N ALA A 129 15.16 -1.99 -6.73
CA ALA A 129 14.68 -0.62 -6.79
C ALA A 129 15.79 0.40 -7.10
N GLU A 130 16.96 0.25 -6.51
CA GLU A 130 18.13 1.10 -6.75
C GLU A 130 18.74 0.86 -8.13
N GLY A 131 18.70 -0.38 -8.62
CA GLY A 131 19.23 -0.78 -9.91
C GLY A 131 18.31 -0.53 -11.11
N TYR A 132 17.07 -0.09 -10.89
CA TYR A 132 16.10 0.12 -11.95
C TYR A 132 16.53 1.27 -12.87
N LYS A 133 16.51 1.02 -14.19
CA LYS A 133 16.89 2.01 -15.20
C LYS A 133 15.66 2.77 -15.66
N LEU A 134 15.51 3.97 -15.14
CA LEU A 134 14.43 4.88 -15.55
C LEU A 134 14.62 5.38 -16.99
N SER A 135 13.51 5.51 -17.71
CA SER A 135 13.50 6.29 -18.95
C SER A 135 13.71 7.79 -18.69
N ASP A 136 14.04 8.54 -19.74
CA ASP A 136 14.25 9.99 -19.65
C ASP A 136 13.05 10.75 -19.11
N ALA A 137 11.84 10.23 -19.30
CA ALA A 137 10.61 10.85 -18.83
C ALA A 137 10.51 10.80 -17.30
N PHE A 138 10.89 9.67 -16.70
CA PHE A 138 10.86 9.48 -15.24
C PHE A 138 12.13 9.97 -14.55
N ALA A 139 13.28 9.90 -15.20
CA ALA A 139 14.55 10.39 -14.65
C ALA A 139 14.55 11.89 -14.34
N LYS A 140 13.73 12.67 -15.07
CA LYS A 140 13.60 14.13 -14.88
C LYS A 140 12.79 14.54 -13.65
N ILE A 141 12.01 13.62 -13.08
CA ILE A 141 11.12 13.95 -11.95
C ILE A 141 11.95 14.10 -10.68
N ASP A 142 11.90 15.26 -10.08
CA ASP A 142 12.47 15.51 -8.76
C ASP A 142 11.52 15.01 -7.68
N VAL A 143 11.85 13.86 -7.10
CA VAL A 143 11.01 13.22 -6.07
C VAL A 143 10.94 14.05 -4.79
N GLU A 144 11.99 14.77 -4.45
CA GLU A 144 12.00 15.61 -3.23
C GLU A 144 11.13 16.85 -3.41
N ASP A 145 11.13 17.44 -4.60
CA ASP A 145 10.20 18.52 -4.94
C ASP A 145 8.75 18.03 -4.91
N VAL A 146 8.46 16.87 -5.50
CA VAL A 146 7.12 16.26 -5.43
C VAL A 146 6.69 16.00 -3.98
N LYS A 147 7.58 15.50 -3.13
CA LYS A 147 7.29 15.28 -1.71
C LYS A 147 7.00 16.58 -0.95
N ALA A 148 7.74 17.66 -1.26
CA ALA A 148 7.55 18.95 -0.62
C ALA A 148 6.16 19.54 -0.91
N HIS A 149 5.58 19.23 -2.09
CA HIS A 149 4.29 19.76 -2.56
C HIS A 149 3.16 18.72 -2.58
N LEU A 150 3.34 17.58 -1.90
CA LEU A 150 2.47 16.40 -1.98
C LEU A 150 1.01 16.69 -1.63
N TYR A 151 0.76 17.68 -0.78
CA TYR A 151 -0.57 18.06 -0.29
C TYR A 151 -1.01 19.47 -0.69
N ASP A 152 -0.22 20.16 -1.52
CA ASP A 152 -0.53 21.53 -1.96
C ASP A 152 -1.64 21.58 -3.02
N GLN A 153 -1.90 20.46 -3.68
CA GLN A 153 -3.04 20.35 -4.59
C GLN A 153 -4.33 20.27 -3.75
N ALA A 154 -5.03 21.41 -3.66
CA ALA A 154 -6.36 21.44 -3.12
C ALA A 154 -7.23 20.39 -3.83
N VAL A 155 -7.80 19.47 -3.06
CA VAL A 155 -8.83 18.56 -3.60
C VAL A 155 -9.92 19.44 -4.15
N PRO A 156 -10.25 19.37 -5.47
CA PRO A 156 -11.40 20.10 -5.98
C PRO A 156 -12.63 19.69 -5.19
N GLY A 157 -13.26 20.65 -4.52
CA GLY A 157 -14.47 20.44 -3.73
C GLY A 157 -15.68 20.06 -4.58
#